data_f164276b2ca2be6265b138d2ea1519f1
#
_entry.id   f164276b2ca2be6265b138d2ea1519f1
#
_cell.length_a   1.000
_cell.length_b   1.000
_cell.length_c   1.000
_cell.angle_alpha   90.00
_cell.angle_beta   90.00
_cell.angle_gamma   90.00
#
_symmetry.space_group_name_H-M   'P 1'
#
loop_
_entity.id
_entity.type
_entity.pdbx_description
1 polymer ?
#
loop_
_entity_poly.entity_id
_entity_poly.type
_entity_poly.pdbx_seq_one_letter_code
_entity_poly.pdbx_strand_id
1 'polypeptide(L)'
;MSQVKSTMLVTVWVFIGIEGAVVFSSRAKRKKDVGTATVIGLISVLLIYFLLTVLAQGVIIQNHISQLNTPSMAHVLAYIVGDWGSTLVNIGLIISVLGAWLGWTLLAGELPFIVAKDGLFPKWFAKENENGAPVNALLITNILVQIFLISMLFTDSAYQFAFSLASSAILYPYMFSAFYQVKYTIEHKQHATPKQWTIGILASLYAVWSVSYTHLRAHETRHDL
;
A
#
# COMPACT_ATOMS: atom_id res chain seq x y z
N MET A 1 -24.77 -4.77 -0.57
CA MET A 1 -23.95 -3.94 -1.50
C MET A 1 -23.01 -2.97 -0.77
N SER A 2 -23.42 -2.34 0.35
CA SER A 2 -22.55 -1.43 1.13
C SER A 2 -21.30 -2.12 1.70
N GLN A 3 -21.42 -3.32 2.25
CA GLN A 3 -20.30 -4.08 2.78
C GLN A 3 -19.21 -4.39 1.73
N VAL A 4 -19.61 -4.78 0.51
CA VAL A 4 -18.67 -5.04 -0.59
C VAL A 4 -17.88 -3.77 -0.93
N LYS A 5 -18.56 -2.62 -1.01
CA LYS A 5 -17.91 -1.34 -1.31
C LYS A 5 -16.90 -0.92 -0.23
N SER A 6 -17.25 -1.09 1.05
CA SER A 6 -16.33 -0.83 2.17
C SER A 6 -15.10 -1.75 2.13
N THR A 7 -15.32 -3.04 1.86
CA THR A 7 -14.24 -4.03 1.77
C THR A 7 -13.28 -3.72 0.60
N MET A 8 -13.77 -3.19 -0.52
CA MET A 8 -12.91 -2.86 -1.65
C MET A 8 -11.88 -1.77 -1.31
N LEU A 9 -12.23 -0.76 -0.53
CA LEU A 9 -11.27 0.26 -0.09
C LEU A 9 -10.21 -0.32 0.86
N VAL A 10 -10.63 -1.18 1.79
CA VAL A 10 -9.69 -1.91 2.67
C VAL A 10 -8.76 -2.79 1.84
N THR A 11 -9.28 -3.45 0.81
CA THR A 11 -8.48 -4.30 -0.08
C THR A 11 -7.44 -3.47 -0.85
N VAL A 12 -7.81 -2.28 -1.37
CA VAL A 12 -6.83 -1.38 -2.00
C VAL A 12 -5.71 -1.04 -1.02
N TRP A 13 -6.06 -0.65 0.21
CA TRP A 13 -5.07 -0.32 1.24
C TRP A 13 -4.11 -1.48 1.55
N VAL A 14 -4.63 -2.68 1.66
CA VAL A 14 -3.84 -3.89 1.97
C VAL A 14 -2.80 -4.22 0.90
N PHE A 15 -3.05 -3.84 -0.36
CA PHE A 15 -2.15 -4.09 -1.49
C PHE A 15 -1.27 -2.89 -1.85
N ILE A 16 -1.36 -1.74 -1.14
CA ILE A 16 -0.41 -0.62 -1.29
C ILE A 16 0.99 -1.10 -0.90
N GLY A 17 1.99 -0.71 -1.69
CA GLY A 17 3.39 -1.10 -1.49
C GLY A 17 3.91 -2.10 -2.51
N ILE A 18 3.02 -2.74 -3.27
CA ILE A 18 3.40 -3.64 -4.38
C ILE A 18 4.23 -2.91 -5.45
N GLU A 19 3.99 -1.60 -5.62
CA GLU A 19 4.75 -0.70 -6.49
C GLU A 19 6.20 -0.50 -6.04
N GLY A 20 6.54 -0.81 -4.79
CA GLY A 20 7.89 -0.63 -4.26
C GLY A 20 8.96 -1.32 -5.09
N ALA A 21 8.69 -2.51 -5.63
CA ALA A 21 9.59 -3.20 -6.54
C ALA A 21 9.85 -2.38 -7.83
N VAL A 22 8.84 -1.65 -8.32
CA VAL A 22 8.96 -0.80 -9.52
C VAL A 22 9.76 0.47 -9.22
N VAL A 23 9.54 1.09 -8.06
CA VAL A 23 10.29 2.29 -7.62
C VAL A 23 11.79 1.97 -7.51
N PHE A 24 12.15 0.81 -6.97
CA PHE A 24 13.54 0.37 -6.89
C PHE A 24 14.07 -0.29 -8.17
N SER A 25 13.34 -0.25 -9.29
CA SER A 25 13.76 -0.87 -10.56
C SER A 25 15.07 -0.33 -11.12
N SER A 26 15.40 0.93 -10.86
CA SER A 26 16.67 1.56 -11.24
C SER A 26 17.88 0.94 -10.54
N ARG A 27 17.66 0.40 -9.33
CA ARG A 27 18.69 -0.27 -8.51
C ARG A 27 18.73 -1.79 -8.75
N ALA A 28 17.79 -2.33 -9.52
CA ALA A 28 17.71 -3.75 -9.79
C ALA A 28 18.83 -4.20 -10.74
N LYS A 29 19.46 -5.34 -10.41
CA LYS A 29 20.52 -5.94 -11.23
C LYS A 29 20.06 -6.30 -12.64
N ARG A 30 18.81 -6.75 -12.78
CA ARG A 30 18.13 -7.03 -14.06
C ARG A 30 16.70 -6.49 -14.01
N LYS A 31 16.40 -5.50 -14.83
CA LYS A 31 15.07 -4.82 -14.84
C LYS A 31 13.90 -5.78 -15.14
N LYS A 32 14.13 -6.83 -15.96
CA LYS A 32 13.08 -7.81 -16.28
C LYS A 32 12.62 -8.62 -15.07
N ASP A 33 13.47 -8.79 -14.06
CA ASP A 33 13.13 -9.57 -12.85
C ASP A 33 12.15 -8.81 -11.96
N VAL A 34 12.10 -7.49 -12.05
CA VAL A 34 11.19 -6.63 -11.27
C VAL A 34 9.73 -7.00 -11.54
N GLY A 35 9.34 -7.11 -12.82
CA GLY A 35 7.97 -7.49 -13.18
C GLY A 35 7.60 -8.89 -12.66
N THR A 36 8.49 -9.86 -12.80
CA THR A 36 8.27 -11.23 -12.30
C THR A 36 8.16 -11.25 -10.77
N ALA A 37 9.05 -10.54 -10.08
CA ALA A 37 9.02 -10.43 -8.62
C ALA A 37 7.73 -9.77 -8.11
N THR A 38 7.27 -8.70 -8.80
CA THR A 38 6.01 -8.02 -8.46
C THR A 38 4.81 -8.97 -8.59
N VAL A 39 4.71 -9.72 -9.69
CA VAL A 39 3.59 -10.66 -9.92
C VAL A 39 3.63 -11.82 -8.92
N ILE A 40 4.80 -12.41 -8.68
CA ILE A 40 4.94 -13.50 -7.70
C ILE A 40 4.59 -12.97 -6.30
N GLY A 41 5.10 -11.79 -5.93
CA GLY A 41 4.78 -11.14 -4.65
C GLY A 41 3.28 -10.93 -4.47
N LEU A 42 2.61 -10.36 -5.50
CA LEU A 42 1.17 -10.15 -5.48
C LEU A 42 0.38 -11.44 -5.26
N ILE A 43 0.69 -12.48 -6.05
CA ILE A 43 -0.01 -13.77 -5.95
C ILE A 43 0.24 -14.41 -4.58
N SER A 44 1.48 -14.37 -4.08
CA SER A 44 1.83 -14.94 -2.78
C SER A 44 1.08 -14.25 -1.63
N VAL A 45 1.06 -12.92 -1.63
CA VAL A 45 0.35 -12.13 -0.61
C VAL A 45 -1.17 -12.37 -0.70
N LEU A 46 -1.73 -12.40 -1.91
CA LEU A 46 -3.14 -12.70 -2.13
C LEU A 46 -3.53 -14.08 -1.56
N LEU A 47 -2.72 -15.11 -1.83
CA LEU A 47 -2.94 -16.46 -1.30
C LEU A 47 -2.85 -16.51 0.22
N ILE A 48 -1.85 -15.84 0.81
CA ILE A 48 -1.69 -15.76 2.26
C ILE A 48 -2.91 -15.09 2.90
N TYR A 49 -3.36 -13.94 2.40
CA TYR A 49 -4.53 -13.24 2.94
C TYR A 49 -5.81 -14.04 2.77
N PHE A 50 -6.00 -14.69 1.62
CA PHE A 50 -7.13 -15.56 1.38
C PHE A 50 -7.18 -16.71 2.38
N LEU A 51 -6.06 -17.44 2.54
CA LEU A 51 -5.96 -18.56 3.48
C LEU A 51 -6.19 -18.10 4.93
N LEU A 52 -5.54 -17.02 5.36
CA LEU A 52 -5.70 -16.49 6.70
C LEU A 52 -7.16 -16.11 6.99
N THR A 53 -7.83 -15.45 6.03
CA THR A 53 -9.22 -15.03 6.18
C THR A 53 -10.16 -16.24 6.27
N VAL A 54 -10.01 -17.20 5.36
CA VAL A 54 -10.87 -18.41 5.35
C VAL A 54 -10.64 -19.28 6.57
N LEU A 55 -9.38 -19.51 6.95
CA LEU A 55 -9.05 -20.33 8.10
C LEU A 55 -9.52 -19.68 9.43
N ALA A 56 -9.33 -18.38 9.58
CA ALA A 56 -9.80 -17.67 10.77
C ALA A 56 -11.32 -17.75 10.93
N GLN A 57 -12.08 -17.61 9.85
CA GLN A 57 -13.55 -17.75 9.87
C GLN A 57 -14.00 -19.20 10.09
N GLY A 58 -13.19 -20.17 9.73
CA GLY A 58 -13.44 -21.60 10.00
C GLY A 58 -13.25 -21.99 11.48
N VAL A 59 -12.45 -21.21 12.22
CA VAL A 59 -12.13 -21.48 13.64
C VAL A 59 -13.06 -20.75 14.59
N ILE A 60 -13.38 -19.49 14.31
CA ILE A 60 -14.19 -18.64 15.20
C ILE A 60 -15.36 -18.05 14.41
N ILE A 61 -16.56 -18.09 15.01
CA ILE A 61 -17.77 -17.52 14.42
C ILE A 61 -17.59 -16.01 14.19
N GLN A 62 -18.03 -15.49 13.04
CA GLN A 62 -17.83 -14.11 12.59
C GLN A 62 -18.23 -13.06 13.62
N ASN A 63 -19.32 -13.27 14.39
CA ASN A 63 -19.75 -12.34 15.43
C ASN A 63 -18.71 -12.21 16.57
N HIS A 64 -17.97 -13.26 16.87
CA HIS A 64 -16.89 -13.22 17.87
C HIS A 64 -15.64 -12.55 17.30
N ILE A 65 -15.28 -12.83 16.04
CA ILE A 65 -14.12 -12.20 15.39
C ILE A 65 -14.26 -10.67 15.37
N SER A 66 -15.46 -10.15 15.12
CA SER A 66 -15.72 -8.70 15.07
C SER A 66 -15.58 -7.99 16.43
N GLN A 67 -15.59 -8.72 17.51
CA GLN A 67 -15.45 -8.20 18.88
C GLN A 67 -14.04 -8.40 19.47
N LEU A 68 -13.16 -9.10 18.76
CA LEU A 68 -11.78 -9.30 19.23
C LEU A 68 -11.00 -8.00 19.22
N ASN A 69 -10.23 -7.80 20.29
CA ASN A 69 -9.26 -6.71 20.35
C ASN A 69 -8.15 -6.91 19.32
N THR A 70 -7.49 -5.81 18.94
CA THR A 70 -6.30 -5.84 18.07
C THR A 70 -5.06 -6.25 18.88
N PRO A 71 -4.23 -7.15 18.35
CA PRO A 71 -4.30 -7.83 17.05
C PRO A 71 -5.19 -9.09 17.07
N SER A 72 -6.26 -9.08 16.27
CA SER A 72 -7.28 -10.15 16.28
C SER A 72 -6.71 -11.54 16.03
N MET A 73 -5.69 -11.67 15.16
CA MET A 73 -5.05 -12.97 14.84
C MET A 73 -4.33 -13.59 16.03
N ALA A 74 -3.86 -12.79 17.01
CA ALA A 74 -3.29 -13.31 18.24
C ALA A 74 -4.33 -14.08 19.05
N HIS A 75 -5.55 -13.55 19.12
CA HIS A 75 -6.67 -14.21 19.82
C HIS A 75 -7.14 -15.46 19.07
N VAL A 76 -7.17 -15.43 17.72
CA VAL A 76 -7.51 -16.61 16.91
C VAL A 76 -6.51 -17.74 17.15
N LEU A 77 -5.21 -17.43 17.14
CA LEU A 77 -4.19 -18.46 17.36
C LEU A 77 -4.17 -18.95 18.83
N ALA A 78 -4.42 -18.06 19.80
CA ALA A 78 -4.57 -18.45 21.20
C ALA A 78 -5.75 -19.43 21.41
N TYR A 79 -6.83 -19.25 20.68
CA TYR A 79 -7.97 -20.16 20.72
C TYR A 79 -7.64 -21.57 20.20
N ILE A 80 -6.74 -21.69 19.23
CA ILE A 80 -6.35 -22.97 18.60
C ILE A 80 -5.32 -23.72 19.44
N VAL A 81 -4.25 -23.03 19.86
CA VAL A 81 -3.05 -23.65 20.43
C VAL A 81 -2.73 -23.18 21.86
N GLY A 82 -3.56 -22.32 22.44
CA GLY A 82 -3.35 -21.74 23.78
C GLY A 82 -2.52 -20.44 23.76
N ASP A 83 -2.24 -19.91 24.95
CA ASP A 83 -1.65 -18.57 25.14
C ASP A 83 -0.29 -18.36 24.47
N TRP A 84 0.50 -19.40 24.27
CA TRP A 84 1.76 -19.31 23.57
C TRP A 84 1.58 -18.90 22.09
N GLY A 85 0.44 -19.26 21.49
CA GLY A 85 0.08 -18.84 20.14
C GLY A 85 -0.10 -17.33 20.01
N SER A 86 -0.73 -16.70 20.99
CA SER A 86 -0.82 -15.22 21.07
C SER A 86 0.55 -14.58 21.16
N THR A 87 1.43 -15.11 21.99
CA THR A 87 2.80 -14.63 22.15
C THR A 87 3.58 -14.71 20.83
N LEU A 88 3.46 -15.84 20.12
CA LEU A 88 4.10 -16.03 18.81
C LEU A 88 3.64 -14.99 17.78
N VAL A 89 2.34 -14.76 17.68
CA VAL A 89 1.78 -13.75 16.76
C VAL A 89 2.25 -12.35 17.13
N ASN A 90 2.27 -12.00 18.41
CA ASN A 90 2.71 -10.68 18.86
C ASN A 90 4.19 -10.41 18.56
N ILE A 91 5.07 -11.40 18.77
CA ILE A 91 6.48 -11.31 18.42
C ILE A 91 6.63 -11.18 16.90
N GLY A 92 5.93 -12.00 16.12
CA GLY A 92 5.92 -11.94 14.66
C GLY A 92 5.43 -10.59 14.14
N LEU A 93 4.41 -10.02 14.77
CA LEU A 93 3.88 -8.69 14.45
C LEU A 93 4.95 -7.60 14.66
N ILE A 94 5.65 -7.62 15.80
CA ILE A 94 6.71 -6.64 16.09
C ILE A 94 7.80 -6.71 15.02
N ILE A 95 8.28 -7.90 14.69
CA ILE A 95 9.31 -8.11 13.65
C ILE A 95 8.81 -7.62 12.29
N SER A 96 7.57 -7.96 11.93
CA SER A 96 6.94 -7.55 10.68
C SER A 96 6.80 -6.04 10.56
N VAL A 97 6.33 -5.37 11.62
CA VAL A 97 6.17 -3.91 11.65
C VAL A 97 7.52 -3.20 11.51
N LEU A 98 8.57 -3.67 12.19
CA LEU A 98 9.91 -3.11 12.07
C LEU A 98 10.47 -3.26 10.65
N GLY A 99 10.26 -4.42 10.02
CA GLY A 99 10.65 -4.65 8.62
C GLY A 99 9.87 -3.78 7.64
N ALA A 100 8.57 -3.65 7.84
CA ALA A 100 7.71 -2.78 7.03
C ALA A 100 8.11 -1.30 7.17
N TRP A 101 8.38 -0.86 8.39
CA TRP A 101 8.85 0.51 8.65
C TRP A 101 10.13 0.85 7.90
N LEU A 102 11.12 -0.06 7.94
CA LEU A 102 12.36 0.11 7.17
C LEU A 102 12.07 0.22 5.67
N GLY A 103 11.26 -0.69 5.12
CA GLY A 103 10.89 -0.68 3.71
C GLY A 103 10.18 0.61 3.27
N TRP A 104 9.20 1.05 4.04
CA TRP A 104 8.47 2.29 3.78
C TRP A 104 9.34 3.55 3.92
N THR A 105 10.27 3.58 4.89
CA THR A 105 11.22 4.68 5.04
C THR A 105 12.11 4.82 3.82
N LEU A 106 12.64 3.69 3.31
CA LEU A 106 13.45 3.69 2.10
C LEU A 106 12.65 4.13 0.88
N LEU A 107 11.42 3.64 0.71
CA LEU A 107 10.53 4.01 -0.39
C LEU A 107 10.18 5.51 -0.36
N ALA A 108 9.87 6.05 0.82
CA ALA A 108 9.55 7.45 1.01
C ALA A 108 10.74 8.38 0.68
N GLY A 109 11.97 7.94 0.90
CA GLY A 109 13.17 8.68 0.50
C GLY A 109 13.50 8.55 -0.99
N GLU A 110 13.27 7.38 -1.59
CA GLU A 110 13.61 7.12 -3.00
C GLU A 110 12.72 7.92 -3.97
N LEU A 111 11.44 8.08 -3.69
CA LEU A 111 10.52 8.81 -4.58
C LEU A 111 10.94 10.26 -4.84
N PRO A 112 11.11 11.15 -3.83
CA PRO A 112 11.54 12.51 -4.07
C PRO A 112 12.96 12.60 -4.65
N PHE A 113 13.81 11.63 -4.37
CA PHE A 113 15.15 11.53 -4.96
C PHE A 113 15.09 11.29 -6.47
N ILE A 114 14.30 10.31 -6.95
CA ILE A 114 14.14 10.04 -8.39
C ILE A 114 13.57 11.26 -9.10
N VAL A 115 12.52 11.85 -8.56
CA VAL A 115 11.86 13.05 -9.11
C VAL A 115 12.83 14.23 -9.20
N ALA A 116 13.76 14.37 -8.24
CA ALA A 116 14.80 15.38 -8.26
C ALA A 116 15.89 15.08 -9.31
N LYS A 117 16.24 13.82 -9.52
CA LYS A 117 17.15 13.40 -10.59
C LYS A 117 16.58 13.70 -11.98
N ASP A 118 15.27 13.58 -12.14
CA ASP A 118 14.57 13.92 -13.37
C ASP A 118 14.36 15.44 -13.56
N GLY A 119 14.86 16.26 -12.62
CA GLY A 119 14.80 17.72 -12.69
C GLY A 119 13.46 18.35 -12.32
N LEU A 120 12.50 17.55 -11.83
CA LEU A 120 11.16 17.98 -11.44
C LEU A 120 11.07 18.43 -9.97
N PHE A 121 12.11 18.16 -9.19
CA PHE A 121 12.23 18.54 -7.78
C PHE A 121 13.53 19.32 -7.53
N PRO A 122 13.66 20.06 -6.41
CA PRO A 122 14.89 20.77 -6.09
C PRO A 122 16.10 19.83 -6.07
N LYS A 123 17.20 20.21 -6.71
CA LYS A 123 18.44 19.42 -6.83
C LYS A 123 19.00 18.94 -5.49
N TRP A 124 18.67 19.62 -4.41
CA TRP A 124 19.07 19.25 -3.06
C TRP A 124 18.60 17.85 -2.65
N PHE A 125 17.40 17.40 -3.14
CA PHE A 125 16.89 16.05 -2.92
C PHE A 125 17.65 14.97 -3.68
N ALA A 126 18.35 15.33 -4.76
CA ALA A 126 19.14 14.39 -5.56
C ALA A 126 20.53 14.10 -4.98
N LYS A 127 20.85 14.61 -3.77
CA LYS A 127 22.15 14.39 -3.12
C LYS A 127 22.22 12.98 -2.51
N GLU A 128 23.25 12.24 -2.93
CA GLU A 128 23.59 10.93 -2.39
C GLU A 128 24.84 11.02 -1.48
N ASN A 129 24.95 10.07 -0.55
CA ASN A 129 26.20 9.85 0.19
C ASN A 129 27.14 8.91 -0.58
N GLU A 130 28.31 8.61 0.00
CA GLU A 130 29.32 7.71 -0.59
C GLU A 130 28.80 6.30 -0.88
N ASN A 131 27.75 5.85 -0.19
CA ASN A 131 27.11 4.56 -0.39
C ASN A 131 25.90 4.62 -1.35
N GLY A 132 25.65 5.75 -2.02
CA GLY A 132 24.56 5.92 -2.94
C GLY A 132 23.16 6.06 -2.28
N ALA A 133 23.12 6.38 -0.98
CA ALA A 133 21.84 6.60 -0.29
C ALA A 133 21.39 8.08 -0.41
N PRO A 134 20.09 8.35 -0.67
CA PRO A 134 19.54 9.70 -0.85
C PRO A 134 19.33 10.39 0.51
N VAL A 135 20.40 10.83 1.16
CA VAL A 135 20.41 11.30 2.55
C VAL A 135 19.44 12.45 2.79
N ASN A 136 19.44 13.44 1.92
CA ASN A 136 18.59 14.63 2.10
C ASN A 136 17.11 14.30 1.95
N ALA A 137 16.75 13.45 0.99
CA ALA A 137 15.40 12.98 0.80
C ALA A 137 14.92 12.17 2.01
N LEU A 138 15.75 11.24 2.50
CA LEU A 138 15.47 10.47 3.72
C LEU A 138 15.33 11.37 4.95
N LEU A 139 16.18 12.37 5.11
CA LEU A 139 16.13 13.28 6.25
C LEU A 139 14.80 14.05 6.28
N ILE A 140 14.42 14.68 5.17
CA ILE A 140 13.18 15.46 5.11
C ILE A 140 11.95 14.56 5.32
N THR A 141 11.88 13.42 4.66
CA THR A 141 10.73 12.52 4.83
C THR A 141 10.61 12.04 6.27
N ASN A 142 11.72 11.71 6.93
CA ASN A 142 11.70 11.34 8.34
C ASN A 142 11.30 12.52 9.27
N ILE A 143 11.77 13.73 9.00
CA ILE A 143 11.33 14.91 9.76
C ILE A 143 9.83 15.14 9.62
N LEU A 144 9.27 15.02 8.41
CA LEU A 144 7.83 15.13 8.16
C LEU A 144 7.04 14.05 8.91
N VAL A 145 7.52 12.82 8.91
CA VAL A 145 6.93 11.71 9.69
C VAL A 145 6.95 12.03 11.18
N GLN A 146 8.07 12.55 11.72
CA GLN A 146 8.16 12.93 13.16
C GLN A 146 7.20 14.06 13.51
N ILE A 147 7.11 15.10 12.69
CA ILE A 147 6.14 16.20 12.89
C ILE A 147 4.72 15.63 12.92
N PHE A 148 4.39 14.71 12.00
CA PHE A 148 3.10 14.06 11.97
C PHE A 148 2.84 13.22 13.23
N LEU A 149 3.79 12.39 13.66
CA LEU A 149 3.67 11.60 14.89
C LEU A 149 3.48 12.46 16.12
N ILE A 150 4.19 13.60 16.20
CA ILE A 150 4.01 14.57 17.28
C ILE A 150 2.59 15.16 17.25
N SER A 151 2.05 15.46 16.06
CA SER A 151 0.69 15.99 15.93
C SER A 151 -0.39 15.00 16.44
N MET A 152 -0.13 13.71 16.37
CA MET A 152 -1.05 12.67 16.91
C MET A 152 -1.16 12.73 18.45
N LEU A 153 -0.19 13.30 19.14
CA LEU A 153 -0.26 13.48 20.59
C LEU A 153 -1.28 14.56 21.01
N PHE A 154 -1.67 15.42 20.08
CA PHE A 154 -2.58 16.54 20.33
C PHE A 154 -3.99 16.33 19.76
N THR A 155 -4.19 15.29 18.99
CA THR A 155 -5.48 15.08 18.29
C THR A 155 -5.73 13.60 18.01
N ASP A 156 -6.83 13.05 18.51
CA ASP A 156 -7.22 11.64 18.31
C ASP A 156 -7.61 11.35 16.85
N SER A 157 -8.02 12.39 16.11
CA SER A 157 -8.41 12.27 14.70
C SER A 157 -7.24 12.28 13.70
N ALA A 158 -6.00 12.60 14.15
CA ALA A 158 -4.85 12.70 13.24
C ALA A 158 -4.57 11.41 12.49
N TYR A 159 -4.70 10.26 13.16
CA TYR A 159 -4.55 8.95 12.50
C TYR A 159 -5.59 8.74 11.38
N GLN A 160 -6.87 9.02 11.67
CA GLN A 160 -7.95 8.86 10.69
C GLN A 160 -7.76 9.82 9.50
N PHE A 161 -7.32 11.04 9.78
CA PHE A 161 -7.00 12.03 8.74
C PHE A 161 -5.85 11.53 7.84
N ALA A 162 -4.74 11.07 8.41
CA ALA A 162 -3.60 10.55 7.64
C ALA A 162 -3.96 9.32 6.83
N PHE A 163 -4.71 8.38 7.44
CA PHE A 163 -5.20 7.19 6.75
C PHE A 163 -6.06 7.57 5.54
N SER A 164 -6.99 8.49 5.70
CA SER A 164 -7.87 8.96 4.63
C SER A 164 -7.10 9.69 3.54
N LEU A 165 -6.14 10.55 3.93
CA LEU A 165 -5.29 11.30 3.01
C LEU A 165 -4.41 10.34 2.19
N ALA A 166 -3.72 9.40 2.84
CA ALA A 166 -2.87 8.43 2.17
C ALA A 166 -3.66 7.52 1.23
N SER A 167 -4.82 7.01 1.69
CA SER A 167 -5.70 6.17 0.87
C SER A 167 -6.21 6.89 -0.37
N SER A 168 -6.55 8.17 -0.24
CA SER A 168 -7.01 8.97 -1.37
C SER A 168 -5.87 9.33 -2.32
N ALA A 169 -4.73 9.74 -1.78
CA ALA A 169 -3.57 10.18 -2.59
C ALA A 169 -3.01 9.06 -3.47
N ILE A 170 -2.95 7.82 -2.98
CA ILE A 170 -2.38 6.69 -3.73
C ILE A 170 -3.24 6.28 -4.94
N LEU A 171 -4.53 6.57 -4.93
CA LEU A 171 -5.42 6.21 -6.04
C LEU A 171 -5.10 6.98 -7.33
N TYR A 172 -4.59 8.22 -7.23
CA TYR A 172 -4.24 9.02 -8.42
C TYR A 172 -3.07 8.42 -9.21
N PRO A 173 -1.91 8.08 -8.61
CA PRO A 173 -0.85 7.37 -9.33
C PRO A 173 -1.32 6.07 -9.98
N TYR A 174 -2.16 5.29 -9.31
CA TYR A 174 -2.71 4.05 -9.87
C TYR A 174 -3.62 4.32 -11.07
N MET A 175 -4.46 5.36 -11.00
CA MET A 175 -5.31 5.77 -12.11
C MET A 175 -4.47 6.21 -13.32
N PHE A 176 -3.47 7.07 -13.11
CA PHE A 176 -2.58 7.51 -14.18
C PHE A 176 -1.76 6.36 -14.78
N SER A 177 -1.30 5.42 -13.96
CA SER A 177 -0.60 4.22 -14.44
C SER A 177 -1.50 3.34 -15.31
N ALA A 178 -2.78 3.17 -14.93
CA ALA A 178 -3.76 2.44 -15.72
C ALA A 178 -4.04 3.13 -17.07
N PHE A 179 -4.20 4.45 -17.07
CA PHE A 179 -4.38 5.22 -18.32
C PHE A 179 -3.13 5.19 -19.20
N TYR A 180 -1.95 5.28 -18.59
CA TYR A 180 -0.70 5.13 -19.32
C TYR A 180 -0.57 3.75 -19.97
N GLN A 181 -0.98 2.69 -19.30
CA GLN A 181 -1.00 1.34 -19.87
C GLN A 181 -1.89 1.28 -21.12
N VAL A 182 -3.07 1.89 -21.10
CA VAL A 182 -3.96 1.95 -22.27
C VAL A 182 -3.32 2.76 -23.40
N LYS A 183 -2.78 3.95 -23.08
CA LYS A 183 -2.06 4.79 -24.05
C LYS A 183 -0.91 4.03 -24.70
N TYR A 184 -0.06 3.39 -23.91
CA TYR A 184 1.06 2.59 -24.39
C TYR A 184 0.60 1.46 -25.33
N THR A 185 -0.51 0.79 -25.00
CA THR A 185 -1.09 -0.27 -25.83
C THR A 185 -1.62 0.27 -27.15
N ILE A 186 -2.17 1.52 -27.17
CA ILE A 186 -2.62 2.20 -28.38
C ILE A 186 -1.43 2.56 -29.27
N GLU A 187 -0.37 3.10 -28.71
CA GLU A 187 0.83 3.52 -29.46
C GLU A 187 1.57 2.32 -30.05
N HIS A 188 1.53 1.16 -29.40
CA HIS A 188 2.22 -0.07 -29.81
C HIS A 188 1.26 -1.15 -30.33
N LYS A 189 0.20 -0.77 -31.03
CA LYS A 189 -0.86 -1.67 -31.52
C LYS A 189 -0.35 -2.91 -32.24
N GLN A 190 0.74 -2.80 -32.98
CA GLN A 190 1.29 -3.92 -33.78
C GLN A 190 1.82 -5.08 -32.91
N HIS A 191 2.18 -4.79 -31.65
CA HIS A 191 2.70 -5.76 -30.68
C HIS A 191 1.75 -5.98 -29.50
N ALA A 192 0.59 -5.32 -29.51
CA ALA A 192 -0.35 -5.34 -28.41
C ALA A 192 -1.12 -6.68 -28.37
N THR A 193 -1.04 -7.34 -27.23
CA THR A 193 -1.80 -8.58 -27.00
C THR A 193 -3.20 -8.28 -26.46
N PRO A 194 -4.21 -9.14 -26.74
CA PRO A 194 -5.55 -9.00 -26.14
C PRO A 194 -5.51 -8.89 -24.61
N LYS A 195 -4.56 -9.59 -23.98
CA LYS A 195 -4.34 -9.53 -22.53
C LYS A 195 -4.00 -8.11 -22.04
N GLN A 196 -3.14 -7.38 -22.75
CA GLN A 196 -2.76 -6.01 -22.41
C GLN A 196 -3.95 -5.05 -22.49
N TRP A 197 -4.78 -5.20 -23.51
CA TRP A 197 -6.03 -4.44 -23.64
C TRP A 197 -6.99 -4.72 -22.50
N THR A 198 -7.26 -5.99 -22.21
CA THR A 198 -8.18 -6.37 -21.12
C THR A 198 -7.71 -5.82 -19.77
N ILE A 199 -6.43 -6.02 -19.45
CA ILE A 199 -5.85 -5.52 -18.17
C ILE A 199 -5.93 -3.99 -18.11
N GLY A 200 -5.53 -3.27 -19.17
CA GLY A 200 -5.54 -1.80 -19.19
C GLY A 200 -6.94 -1.21 -19.02
N ILE A 201 -7.93 -1.78 -19.72
CA ILE A 201 -9.33 -1.32 -19.62
C ILE A 201 -9.91 -1.61 -18.24
N LEU A 202 -9.77 -2.85 -17.74
CA LEU A 202 -10.29 -3.23 -16.43
C LEU A 202 -9.64 -2.40 -15.29
N ALA A 203 -8.32 -2.21 -15.36
CA ALA A 203 -7.60 -1.38 -14.39
C ALA A 203 -8.07 0.07 -14.43
N SER A 204 -8.28 0.65 -15.62
CA SER A 204 -8.77 2.02 -15.77
C SER A 204 -10.19 2.19 -15.23
N LEU A 205 -11.09 1.27 -15.54
CA LEU A 205 -12.47 1.28 -15.03
C LEU A 205 -12.50 1.16 -13.49
N TYR A 206 -11.71 0.24 -12.94
CA TYR A 206 -11.59 0.07 -11.50
C TYR A 206 -11.00 1.32 -10.81
N ALA A 207 -9.96 1.92 -11.38
CA ALA A 207 -9.31 3.11 -10.83
C ALA A 207 -10.25 4.32 -10.83
N VAL A 208 -10.97 4.57 -11.93
CA VAL A 208 -11.97 5.64 -12.01
C VAL A 208 -13.09 5.41 -11.01
N TRP A 209 -13.60 4.19 -10.91
CA TRP A 209 -14.62 3.85 -9.92
C TRP A 209 -14.13 4.09 -8.48
N SER A 210 -12.92 3.65 -8.15
CA SER A 210 -12.32 3.82 -6.81
C SER A 210 -12.13 5.29 -6.43
N VAL A 211 -11.60 6.11 -7.35
CA VAL A 211 -11.45 7.56 -7.14
C VAL A 211 -12.82 8.23 -6.95
N SER A 212 -13.80 7.93 -7.82
CA SER A 212 -15.14 8.51 -7.72
C SER A 212 -15.82 8.15 -6.39
N TYR A 213 -15.68 6.90 -5.95
CA TYR A 213 -16.27 6.44 -4.70
C TYR A 213 -15.64 7.10 -3.46
N THR A 214 -14.32 7.29 -3.43
CA THR A 214 -13.64 7.98 -2.32
C THR A 214 -14.01 9.45 -2.25
N HIS A 215 -14.15 10.12 -3.38
CA HIS A 215 -14.59 11.51 -3.42
C HIS A 215 -16.04 11.69 -2.93
N LEU A 216 -16.96 10.84 -3.35
CA LEU A 216 -18.36 10.90 -2.92
C LEU A 216 -18.49 10.69 -1.41
N ARG A 217 -17.74 9.73 -0.84
CA ARG A 217 -17.76 9.46 0.59
C ARG A 217 -17.15 10.58 1.44
N ALA A 218 -16.12 11.26 0.94
CA ALA A 218 -15.54 12.42 1.61
C ALA A 218 -16.53 13.60 1.70
N HIS A 219 -17.48 13.69 0.78
CA HIS A 219 -18.57 14.67 0.82
C HIS A 219 -19.71 14.26 1.78
N GLU A 220 -20.06 12.97 1.87
CA GLU A 220 -21.10 12.48 2.79
C GLU A 220 -20.70 12.68 4.27
N THR A 221 -19.47 12.35 4.66
CA THR A 221 -18.98 12.54 6.03
C THR A 221 -18.85 14.01 6.43
N ARG A 222 -18.91 14.96 5.49
CA ARG A 222 -18.87 16.39 5.77
C ARG A 222 -20.27 16.97 6.08
N HIS A 223 -21.32 16.26 5.76
CA HIS A 223 -22.70 16.65 6.06
C HIS A 223 -23.21 16.12 7.40
N ASP A 224 -22.47 15.15 8.00
CA ASP A 224 -22.86 14.52 9.28
C ASP A 224 -22.06 15.08 10.48
N LEU A 225 -21.27 16.14 10.29
CA LEU A 225 -20.56 16.94 11.30
C LEU A 225 -21.16 18.35 11.36
#